data_9430ed16d49ca9c01640e29783d70a3e
#
_entry.id   9430ed16d49ca9c01640e29783d70a3e
#
_cell.length_a   1.000
_cell.length_b   1.000
_cell.length_c   1.000
_cell.angle_alpha   90.00
_cell.angle_beta   90.00
_cell.angle_gamma   90.00
#
_symmetry.space_group_name_H-M   'P 1'
#
loop_
_entity.id
_entity.type
_entity.pdbx_description
1 polymer ?
#
loop_
_entity_poly.entity_id
_entity_poly.type
_entity_poly.pdbx_seq_one_letter_code
_entity_poly.pdbx_strand_id
1 'polypeptide(L)'
;MRTAEITLNGVKYPMCFSLRVVRACNERYGGIENIESALRDGGAGKTMDEAIWLLHALIDGGVRHARASGENAPDAPELDEMLDICDVGDFAGLKDRIMETMTAGSAPAVAVETDSKNAEATRDR
;
A
#
# COMPACT_ATOMS: atom_id res chain seq x y z
N MET A 1 -2.17 -12.34 -7.55
CA MET A 1 -2.65 -11.60 -6.38
C MET A 1 -1.82 -10.35 -6.17
N ARG A 2 -2.46 -9.24 -5.91
CA ARG A 2 -1.76 -7.96 -5.85
C ARG A 2 -1.51 -7.53 -4.41
N THR A 3 -0.85 -8.41 -3.68
CA THR A 3 -0.47 -8.16 -2.29
C THR A 3 1.04 -8.19 -2.18
N ALA A 4 1.54 -7.52 -1.15
CA ALA A 4 2.95 -7.53 -0.79
C ALA A 4 3.04 -7.87 0.68
N GLU A 5 4.25 -7.96 1.19
CA GLU A 5 4.47 -8.24 2.61
C GLU A 5 5.50 -7.30 3.17
N ILE A 6 5.37 -6.99 4.44
CA ILE A 6 6.37 -6.23 5.17
C ILE A 6 6.57 -6.87 6.53
N THR A 7 7.81 -6.88 6.99
CA THR A 7 8.14 -7.39 8.32
C THR A 7 8.42 -6.21 9.23
N LEU A 8 7.68 -6.11 10.32
CA LEU A 8 7.87 -5.06 11.32
C LEU A 8 8.03 -5.73 12.68
N ASN A 9 9.11 -5.41 13.35
CA ASN A 9 9.39 -5.94 14.69
C ASN A 9 9.26 -7.47 14.72
N GLY A 10 9.77 -8.14 13.67
CA GLY A 10 9.75 -9.60 13.59
C GLY A 10 8.45 -10.23 13.16
N VAL A 11 7.42 -9.43 12.92
CA VAL A 11 6.11 -9.96 12.49
C VAL A 11 5.89 -9.60 11.03
N LYS A 12 5.48 -10.58 10.24
CA LYS A 12 5.23 -10.40 8.82
C LYS A 12 3.76 -10.07 8.60
N TYR A 13 3.51 -8.94 7.96
CA TYR A 13 2.15 -8.46 7.66
C TYR A 13 1.93 -8.41 6.16
N PRO A 14 0.74 -8.83 5.69
CA PRO A 14 0.38 -8.62 4.30
C PRO A 14 -0.03 -7.18 4.07
N MET A 15 0.22 -6.68 2.86
CA MET A 15 -0.20 -5.34 2.45
C MET A 15 -1.01 -5.46 1.18
N CYS A 16 -2.06 -4.66 1.04
CA CYS A 16 -2.90 -4.69 -0.15
C CYS A 16 -3.49 -3.30 -0.40
N PHE A 17 -3.40 -2.86 -1.65
CA PHE A 17 -4.03 -1.61 -2.07
C PHE A 17 -5.44 -1.95 -2.56
N SER A 18 -6.32 -2.27 -1.63
CA SER A 18 -7.70 -2.66 -1.89
C SER A 18 -8.58 -1.45 -2.16
N LEU A 19 -9.81 -1.68 -2.62
CA LEU A 19 -10.75 -0.57 -2.84
C LEU A 19 -11.03 0.19 -1.55
N ARG A 20 -11.04 -0.50 -0.40
CA ARG A 20 -11.19 0.17 0.89
C ARG A 20 -10.05 1.16 1.13
N VAL A 21 -8.83 0.76 0.80
CA VAL A 21 -7.66 1.63 0.98
C VAL A 21 -7.71 2.79 -0.01
N VAL A 22 -8.09 2.52 -1.26
CA VAL A 22 -8.24 3.57 -2.27
C VAL A 22 -9.24 4.63 -1.79
N ARG A 23 -10.37 4.19 -1.25
CA ARG A 23 -11.38 5.11 -0.74
C ARG A 23 -10.84 5.97 0.41
N ALA A 24 -10.13 5.33 1.34
CA ALA A 24 -9.53 6.05 2.47
C ALA A 24 -8.51 7.08 1.98
N CYS A 25 -7.70 6.72 0.98
CA CYS A 25 -6.72 7.63 0.40
C CYS A 25 -7.39 8.81 -0.29
N ASN A 26 -8.49 8.57 -1.02
CA ASN A 26 -9.21 9.66 -1.66
C ASN A 26 -9.78 10.64 -0.62
N GLU A 27 -10.27 10.11 0.50
CA GLU A 27 -10.80 10.96 1.56
C GLU A 27 -9.70 11.80 2.21
N ARG A 28 -8.52 11.21 2.38
CA ARG A 28 -7.42 11.92 3.08
C ARG A 28 -6.67 12.88 2.17
N TYR A 29 -6.45 12.52 0.92
CA TYR A 29 -5.58 13.28 0.01
C TYR A 29 -6.32 13.99 -1.11
N GLY A 30 -7.58 13.67 -1.32
CA GLY A 30 -8.36 14.23 -2.41
C GLY A 30 -8.15 13.53 -3.74
N GLY A 31 -7.19 12.60 -3.82
CA GLY A 31 -6.90 11.85 -5.02
C GLY A 31 -5.61 11.09 -4.87
N ILE A 32 -5.49 9.98 -5.58
CA ILE A 32 -4.30 9.13 -5.53
C ILE A 32 -3.06 9.89 -6.01
N GLU A 33 -3.24 10.78 -6.97
CA GLU A 33 -2.13 11.55 -7.54
C GLU A 33 -1.47 12.48 -6.52
N ASN A 34 -2.14 12.76 -5.41
CA ASN A 34 -1.59 13.64 -4.38
C ASN A 34 -0.75 12.91 -3.35
N ILE A 35 -0.71 11.58 -3.40
CA ILE A 35 0.01 10.79 -2.39
C ILE A 35 1.51 10.97 -2.50
N GLU A 36 2.03 10.98 -3.72
CA GLU A 36 3.47 11.14 -3.91
C GLU A 36 3.96 12.47 -3.35
N SER A 37 3.19 13.54 -3.58
CA SER A 37 3.52 14.84 -3.00
C SER A 37 3.49 14.79 -1.49
N ALA A 38 2.51 14.10 -0.90
CA ALA A 38 2.40 13.99 0.55
C ALA A 38 3.60 13.27 1.14
N LEU A 39 4.16 12.30 0.40
CA LEU A 39 5.33 11.55 0.87
C LEU A 39 6.64 12.29 0.65
N ARG A 40 6.63 13.37 -0.10
CA ARG A 40 7.84 14.10 -0.46
C ARG A 40 7.90 15.50 0.10
N ASP A 41 6.77 16.20 0.07
CA ASP A 41 6.70 17.62 0.41
C ASP A 41 6.17 17.80 1.83
N GLY A 42 6.52 18.91 2.47
CA GLY A 42 5.98 19.26 3.77
C GLY A 42 6.93 19.03 4.93
N GLY A 43 8.16 18.62 4.66
CA GLY A 43 9.17 18.44 5.71
C GLY A 43 9.16 17.03 6.29
N ALA A 44 10.20 16.73 7.07
CA ALA A 44 10.46 15.38 7.56
C ALA A 44 9.34 14.86 8.47
N GLY A 45 8.85 15.68 9.37
CA GLY A 45 7.82 15.25 10.32
C GLY A 45 6.51 14.89 9.63
N LYS A 46 6.07 15.77 8.74
CA LYS A 46 4.81 15.51 8.01
C LYS A 46 4.95 14.32 7.07
N THR A 47 6.09 14.22 6.39
CA THR A 47 6.33 13.10 5.49
C THR A 47 6.30 11.77 6.25
N MET A 48 6.89 11.75 7.44
CA MET A 48 6.89 10.55 8.28
C MET A 48 5.48 10.18 8.70
N ASP A 49 4.68 11.16 9.12
CA ASP A 49 3.30 10.90 9.53
C ASP A 49 2.48 10.32 8.37
N GLU A 50 2.66 10.86 7.16
CA GLU A 50 1.93 10.36 6.01
C GLU A 50 2.39 8.95 5.62
N ALA A 51 3.69 8.69 5.68
CA ALA A 51 4.20 7.36 5.36
C ALA A 51 3.67 6.31 6.33
N ILE A 52 3.65 6.63 7.62
CA ILE A 52 3.13 5.70 8.63
C ILE A 52 1.63 5.48 8.45
N TRP A 53 0.88 6.54 8.17
CA TRP A 53 -0.56 6.41 7.93
C TRP A 53 -0.83 5.49 6.72
N LEU A 54 -0.10 5.71 5.62
CA LEU A 54 -0.26 4.89 4.41
C LEU A 54 0.13 3.44 4.67
N LEU A 55 1.23 3.23 5.37
CA LEU A 55 1.67 1.88 5.70
C LEU A 55 0.60 1.17 6.54
N HIS A 56 0.06 1.85 7.53
CA HIS A 56 -1.01 1.28 8.35
C HIS A 56 -2.22 0.92 7.48
N ALA A 57 -2.62 1.82 6.58
CA ALA A 57 -3.76 1.55 5.71
C ALA A 57 -3.52 0.34 4.82
N LEU A 58 -2.31 0.20 4.27
CA LEU A 58 -1.98 -0.94 3.41
C LEU A 58 -1.96 -2.25 4.19
N ILE A 59 -1.44 -2.24 5.41
CA ILE A 59 -1.43 -3.43 6.26
C ILE A 59 -2.85 -3.81 6.64
N ASP A 60 -3.66 -2.84 7.06
CA ASP A 60 -5.07 -3.11 7.39
C ASP A 60 -5.78 -3.70 6.18
N GLY A 61 -5.54 -3.14 5.00
CA GLY A 61 -6.11 -3.67 3.75
C GLY A 61 -5.64 -5.08 3.47
N GLY A 62 -4.37 -5.37 3.71
CA GLY A 62 -3.82 -6.70 3.50
C GLY A 62 -4.40 -7.74 4.44
N VAL A 63 -4.51 -7.39 5.72
CA VAL A 63 -5.09 -8.29 6.72
C VAL A 63 -6.55 -8.59 6.40
N ARG A 64 -7.32 -7.57 6.06
CA ARG A 64 -8.74 -7.76 5.70
C ARG A 64 -8.87 -8.61 4.44
N HIS A 65 -8.02 -8.37 3.45
CA HIS A 65 -8.03 -9.14 2.21
C HIS A 65 -7.71 -10.61 2.47
N ALA A 66 -6.67 -10.87 3.26
CA ALA A 66 -6.28 -12.24 3.59
C ALA A 66 -7.41 -12.98 4.29
N ARG A 67 -8.03 -12.33 5.27
CA ARG A 67 -9.12 -12.97 6.03
C ARG A 67 -10.36 -13.19 5.15
N ALA A 68 -10.65 -12.26 4.27
CA ALA A 68 -11.77 -12.42 3.34
C ALA A 68 -11.51 -13.58 2.37
N SER A 69 -10.25 -13.90 2.12
CA SER A 69 -9.86 -15.02 1.25
C SER A 69 -9.69 -16.33 2.02
N GLY A 70 -10.03 -16.34 3.31
CA GLY A 70 -9.92 -17.55 4.13
C GLY A 70 -8.54 -17.82 4.69
N GLU A 71 -7.63 -16.87 4.60
CA GLU A 71 -6.27 -17.02 5.09
C GLU A 71 -6.13 -16.43 6.49
N ASN A 72 -5.18 -16.96 7.23
CA ASN A 72 -4.84 -16.41 8.54
C ASN A 72 -3.91 -15.23 8.36
N ALA A 73 -4.11 -14.20 9.19
CA ALA A 73 -3.22 -13.04 9.21
C ALA A 73 -3.22 -12.47 10.62
N PRO A 74 -2.09 -11.92 11.07
CA PRO A 74 -2.05 -11.28 12.40
C PRO A 74 -2.89 -10.01 12.36
N ASP A 75 -3.32 -9.56 13.54
CA ASP A 75 -4.03 -8.29 13.64
C ASP A 75 -3.10 -7.15 13.20
N ALA A 76 -3.65 -6.21 12.42
CA ALA A 76 -2.88 -5.03 12.05
C ALA A 76 -2.58 -4.22 13.32
N PRO A 77 -1.35 -3.70 13.46
CA PRO A 77 -1.05 -2.88 14.64
C PRO A 77 -1.81 -1.55 14.56
N GLU A 78 -2.08 -0.97 15.72
CA GLU A 78 -2.70 0.35 15.76
C GLU A 78 -1.74 1.39 15.20
N LEU A 79 -2.29 2.46 14.64
CA LEU A 79 -1.47 3.49 14.03
C LEU A 79 -0.42 4.04 15.00
N ASP A 80 -0.84 4.32 16.23
CA ASP A 80 0.05 4.85 17.24
C ASP A 80 1.14 3.83 17.62
N GLU A 81 0.78 2.57 17.65
CA GLU A 81 1.71 1.50 17.96
C GLU A 81 2.81 1.39 16.90
N MET A 82 2.48 1.70 15.64
CA MET A 82 3.46 1.65 14.57
C MET A 82 4.60 2.64 14.77
N LEU A 83 4.34 3.73 15.45
CA LEU A 83 5.38 4.70 15.78
C LEU A 83 6.43 4.11 16.71
N ASP A 84 6.07 3.08 17.47
CA ASP A 84 7.00 2.43 18.38
C ASP A 84 7.74 1.27 17.76
N ILE A 85 7.11 0.55 16.82
CA ILE A 85 7.70 -0.65 16.22
C ILE A 85 8.51 -0.37 14.96
N CYS A 86 8.35 0.82 14.35
CA CYS A 86 9.13 1.20 13.18
C CYS A 86 10.26 2.13 13.61
N ASP A 87 11.48 1.89 13.16
CA ASP A 87 12.59 2.76 13.52
C ASP A 87 13.03 3.60 12.32
N VAL A 88 14.01 4.48 12.55
CA VAL A 88 14.49 5.39 11.51
C VAL A 88 15.09 4.62 10.33
N GLY A 89 15.77 3.52 10.61
CA GLY A 89 16.34 2.70 9.56
C GLY A 89 15.26 2.07 8.68
N ASP A 90 14.17 1.63 9.29
CA ASP A 90 13.04 1.09 8.54
C ASP A 90 12.40 2.16 7.68
N PHE A 91 12.30 3.39 8.21
CA PHE A 91 11.64 4.48 7.51
C PHE A 91 12.29 4.78 6.15
N ALA A 92 13.60 4.59 6.05
CA ALA A 92 14.31 4.89 4.80
C ALA A 92 13.75 4.10 3.62
N GLY A 93 13.29 2.86 3.85
CA GLY A 93 12.74 2.04 2.79
C GLY A 93 11.22 2.03 2.70
N LEU A 94 10.53 2.66 3.66
CA LEU A 94 9.08 2.58 3.72
C LEU A 94 8.39 3.20 2.51
N LYS A 95 8.88 4.36 2.07
CA LYS A 95 8.24 5.05 0.95
C LYS A 95 8.28 4.20 -0.30
N ASP A 96 9.40 3.56 -0.56
CA ASP A 96 9.52 2.68 -1.73
C ASP A 96 8.57 1.49 -1.63
N ARG A 97 8.48 0.87 -0.45
CA ARG A 97 7.58 -0.27 -0.25
C ARG A 97 6.12 0.14 -0.42
N ILE A 98 5.75 1.31 0.09
CA ILE A 98 4.39 1.84 -0.06
C ILE A 98 4.07 2.04 -1.53
N MET A 99 4.98 2.69 -2.26
CA MET A 99 4.74 2.98 -3.68
C MET A 99 4.71 1.70 -4.51
N GLU A 100 5.56 0.73 -4.20
CA GLU A 100 5.53 -0.56 -4.88
C GLU A 100 4.20 -1.27 -4.69
N THR A 101 3.70 -1.27 -3.46
CA THR A 101 2.43 -1.94 -3.14
C THR A 101 1.27 -1.28 -3.87
N MET A 102 1.25 0.04 -3.89
CA MET A 102 0.20 0.78 -4.58
C MET A 102 0.25 0.55 -6.09
N THR A 103 1.45 0.55 -6.66
CA THR A 103 1.62 0.30 -8.09
C THR A 103 1.15 -1.10 -8.45
N ALA A 104 1.53 -2.10 -7.68
CA ALA A 104 1.10 -3.47 -7.91
C ALA A 104 -0.41 -3.61 -7.79
N GLY A 105 -0.99 -2.94 -6.78
CA GLY A 105 -2.44 -2.98 -6.55
C GLY A 105 -3.23 -2.27 -7.63
N SER A 106 -2.61 -1.32 -8.32
CA SER A 106 -3.26 -0.58 -9.40
C SER A 106 -3.17 -1.29 -10.74
N ALA A 107 -2.32 -2.31 -10.85
CA ALA A 107 -2.19 -3.05 -12.10
C ALA A 107 -3.47 -3.85 -12.37
N PRO A 108 -3.92 -3.96 -13.64
CA PRO A 108 -5.10 -4.74 -13.95
C PRO A 108 -4.91 -6.21 -13.59
N ALA A 109 -5.92 -6.81 -13.00
CA ALA A 109 -5.90 -8.24 -12.70
C ALA A 109 -5.99 -9.06 -13.98
N VAL A 110 -6.66 -8.52 -15.01
CA VAL A 110 -6.82 -9.18 -16.31
C VAL A 110 -5.89 -8.46 -17.26
N ALA A 111 -4.93 -9.10 -17.65
CA ALA A 111 -3.96 -8.44 -18.52
C ALA A 111 -4.09 -8.90 -19.91
N VAL A 112 -4.37 -8.75 -19.69
CA VAL A 112 -4.27 -8.90 -20.29
C VAL A 112 -4.32 -9.43 -21.14
N GLU A 113 -4.93 -9.74 -21.21
CA GLU A 113 -5.27 -10.22 -21.92
C GLU A 113 -5.28 -9.58 -23.01
N THR A 114 -5.32 -9.21 -22.76
CA THR A 114 -5.09 -8.40 -23.27
C THR A 114 -4.66 -7.96 -23.72
N ASP A 115 -4.79 -8.01 -24.15
CA ASP A 115 -4.10 -7.33 -24.32
C ASP A 115 -3.75 -7.22 -24.59
N SER A 116 -3.84 -7.55 -25.02
CA SER A 116 -3.19 -7.32 -25.01
C SER A 116 -3.31 -7.13 -25.37
N LYS A 117 -3.51 -7.22 -25.77
CA LYS A 117 -3.39 -7.01 -25.95
C LYS A 117 -3.51 -6.39 -26.16
N ASN A 118 -3.98 -6.74 -26.76
CA ASN A 118 -3.76 -6.05 -26.74
C ASN A 118 -3.71 -5.58 -26.72
N ALA A 119 -3.74 -5.66 -27.37
CA ALA A 119 -3.23 -5.21 -27.18
C ALA A 119 -3.21 -4.97 -27.25
N GLU A 120 -3.08 -4.99 -27.40
CA GLU A 120 -2.69 -4.64 -27.43
C GLU A 120 -2.91 -4.29 -27.52
N ALA A 121 -3.22 -4.69 -28.37
CA ALA A 121 -2.95 -4.40 -28.31
C ALA A 121 -3.25 -3.89 -28.37
N THR A 122 -3.37 -4.04 -28.89
CA THR A 122 -3.16 -3.52 -28.76
C THR A 122 -3.26 -3.12 -28.65
N ARG A 123 -3.11 -3.05 -28.94
CA ARG A 123 -2.78 -2.70 -28.74
C ARG A 123 -2.92 -2.45 -28.77
N ASP A 124 -2.99 -2.83 -29.34
CA ASP A 124 -2.74 -2.65 -29.24
C ASP A 124 -3.09 -2.43 -29.31
N ARG A 125 -2.94 -2.42 -29.71
CA ARG A 125 -2.72 -2.26 -29.71
C ARG A 125 -2.79 -2.28 -29.48
#